data_b0cd2ab066e8a946c667f45dde2af578
#
_entry.id   b0cd2ab066e8a946c667f45dde2af578
#
_cell.length_a   1.000
_cell.length_b   1.000
_cell.length_c   1.000
_cell.angle_alpha   90.00
_cell.angle_beta   90.00
_cell.angle_gamma   90.00
#
_symmetry.space_group_name_H-M   'P 1'
#
loop_
_entity.id
_entity.type
_entity.pdbx_description
1 polymer ?
#
loop_
_entity_poly.entity_id
_entity_poly.type
_entity_poly.pdbx_seq_one_letter_code
_entity_poly.pdbx_strand_id
1 'polypeptide(L)'
;MKRVFSIKGIPVIAAVALLMLTACGIDAPVDDPDNQEPDDKEEVRTGIQSFTNPADGRVITPSGETITCVVFTDAAYAAELVIHSGESDWAKLNKGATGEKGRNNIRIVFEENETEEERKAELMLEVDGYERTSLAVFTQNPSGKTAAMEQNMHLNGYMHDILLEDYLWADEYAKLEVDLTIDYTRFLDTYLMSMGDVNIEDGGLYRANSANPGQRFIYSNIQELTGTKAIETGGLGFGPIFASQITESGLMGLSIAYVHQGSPAYAAGMKRGDTIFKVDGVTLTSSNYQSYMTQLYYSPSGTYTFDFVRDADLETAYTAEVTAGSYIYNPVLYSAVLTEGAHKIGYLVLENFDLNCQEFITDIVDQLASNAITDLILDLRFNPGGAVAQSRYLTSAIAGTAHLDDTFVKVTFRDGKTQDWKFRGGPNDQDGLGIAPDLGLDRLYVIGSYGTASASELVINSLKGIDFPVYIYGGRTEGKNVGMTTTQTSYKGRTYLFSPITFRVANAKGFGDYPDGFPADVVVNNQNDSYADDKDNLFPYSFGDWGSMGFNVALRYAYEDIIGVSHSNAPATRSASFEPIPFGHTGLKQPQQGRFGNIIYLPASQR
;
A
#
# COMPACT_ATOMS: atom_id res chain seq x y z
N MET A 1 -1.67 -46.10 -9.91
CA MET A 1 -3.12 -46.38 -9.62
C MET A 1 -3.75 -45.06 -9.22
N LYS A 2 -4.63 -44.56 -10.06
CA LYS A 2 -5.36 -43.31 -9.83
C LYS A 2 -6.44 -43.55 -8.75
N ARG A 3 -6.52 -42.68 -7.74
CA ARG A 3 -7.77 -42.50 -6.98
C ARG A 3 -8.06 -41.01 -6.85
N VAL A 4 -9.11 -40.61 -7.55
CA VAL A 4 -9.81 -39.33 -7.47
C VAL A 4 -10.68 -39.40 -6.22
N PHE A 5 -10.60 -38.41 -5.34
CA PHE A 5 -11.62 -38.15 -4.33
C PHE A 5 -12.31 -36.82 -4.61
N SER A 6 -13.58 -36.97 -4.99
CA SER A 6 -14.55 -35.88 -5.11
C SER A 6 -15.15 -35.60 -3.72
N ILE A 7 -15.10 -34.38 -3.24
CA ILE A 7 -15.85 -33.93 -2.06
C ILE A 7 -17.05 -33.13 -2.56
N LYS A 8 -18.22 -33.66 -2.27
CA LYS A 8 -19.53 -33.04 -2.51
C LYS A 8 -19.79 -31.93 -1.50
N GLY A 9 -20.32 -30.81 -2.00
CA GLY A 9 -20.69 -29.64 -1.21
C GLY A 9 -21.89 -29.86 -0.28
N ILE A 10 -21.95 -29.04 0.74
CA ILE A 10 -23.09 -28.83 1.65
C ILE A 10 -23.69 -27.46 1.30
N PRO A 11 -24.99 -27.32 1.09
CA PRO A 11 -25.60 -26.07 0.70
C PRO A 11 -25.92 -25.18 1.91
N VAL A 12 -25.53 -23.92 1.85
CA VAL A 12 -26.03 -22.86 2.74
C VAL A 12 -27.35 -22.36 2.18
N ILE A 13 -28.39 -22.45 2.98
CA ILE A 13 -29.75 -21.98 2.70
C ILE A 13 -29.77 -20.46 2.81
N ALA A 14 -29.93 -19.76 1.70
CA ALA A 14 -30.31 -18.36 1.66
C ALA A 14 -31.82 -18.26 1.45
N ALA A 15 -32.52 -17.65 2.40
CA ALA A 15 -33.95 -17.34 2.26
C ALA A 15 -34.11 -16.06 1.43
N VAL A 16 -34.60 -16.21 0.20
CA VAL A 16 -35.02 -15.09 -0.66
C VAL A 16 -36.55 -15.00 -0.56
N ALA A 17 -37.03 -13.87 -0.08
CA ALA A 17 -38.46 -13.54 -0.13
C ALA A 17 -38.80 -13.02 -1.54
N LEU A 18 -39.54 -13.82 -2.27
CA LEU A 18 -40.07 -13.49 -3.62
C LEU A 18 -41.42 -12.79 -3.46
N LEU A 19 -41.52 -11.54 -3.86
CA LEU A 19 -42.80 -10.87 -4.08
C LEU A 19 -43.12 -10.89 -5.58
N MET A 20 -44.10 -11.71 -5.97
CA MET A 20 -44.70 -11.69 -7.28
C MET A 20 -45.66 -10.51 -7.39
N LEU A 21 -45.59 -9.75 -8.48
CA LEU A 21 -46.70 -8.95 -8.98
C LEU A 21 -47.01 -9.38 -10.41
N THR A 22 -48.25 -9.82 -10.55
CA THR A 22 -48.89 -10.35 -11.74
C THR A 22 -49.10 -9.27 -12.80
N ALA A 23 -48.87 -9.69 -14.02
CA ALA A 23 -49.22 -8.98 -15.24
C ALA A 23 -50.73 -8.90 -15.46
N CYS A 24 -51.18 -7.73 -15.92
CA CYS A 24 -52.37 -7.61 -16.74
C CYS A 24 -52.05 -6.72 -17.94
N GLY A 25 -52.12 -7.30 -19.13
CA GLY A 25 -52.03 -6.56 -20.36
C GLY A 25 -53.34 -5.83 -20.66
N ILE A 26 -53.21 -4.70 -21.32
CA ILE A 26 -54.27 -4.10 -22.14
C ILE A 26 -53.63 -3.36 -23.31
N ASP A 27 -54.30 -3.51 -24.46
CA ASP A 27 -53.98 -3.14 -25.83
C ASP A 27 -53.59 -1.68 -26.06
N ALA A 28 -52.75 -1.48 -27.07
CA ALA A 28 -52.41 -0.20 -27.65
C ALA A 28 -53.62 0.40 -28.43
N PRO A 29 -53.83 1.70 -28.42
CA PRO A 29 -54.50 2.40 -29.49
C PRO A 29 -53.51 3.23 -30.34
N VAL A 30 -53.91 3.24 -31.59
CA VAL A 30 -53.42 3.83 -32.81
C VAL A 30 -53.14 5.35 -32.71
N ASP A 31 -52.11 5.77 -33.45
CA ASP A 31 -51.67 7.13 -33.74
C ASP A 31 -52.80 8.10 -34.11
N ASP A 32 -52.78 9.26 -33.51
CA ASP A 32 -53.40 10.48 -34.03
C ASP A 32 -52.36 11.62 -34.05
N PRO A 33 -51.96 12.10 -35.23
CA PRO A 33 -50.91 13.12 -35.38
C PRO A 33 -51.54 14.52 -35.49
N ASP A 34 -52.02 15.10 -34.40
CA ASP A 34 -52.25 16.55 -34.31
C ASP A 34 -52.72 16.93 -32.89
N ASN A 35 -51.74 17.11 -32.00
CA ASN A 35 -51.88 18.01 -30.85
C ASN A 35 -50.48 18.37 -30.32
N GLN A 36 -49.81 19.28 -31.00
CA GLN A 36 -48.66 19.98 -30.46
C GLN A 36 -49.17 21.19 -29.66
N GLU A 37 -49.32 21.05 -28.37
CA GLU A 37 -49.15 22.18 -27.47
C GLU A 37 -47.66 22.35 -27.18
N PRO A 38 -47.07 23.55 -27.33
CA PRO A 38 -45.71 23.81 -26.96
C PRO A 38 -45.61 23.91 -25.44
N ASP A 39 -45.05 22.88 -24.81
CA ASP A 39 -44.58 22.98 -23.42
C ASP A 39 -43.25 23.72 -23.45
N ASP A 40 -43.28 25.04 -23.69
CA ASP A 40 -42.17 25.96 -23.52
C ASP A 40 -41.92 26.16 -22.01
N LYS A 41 -41.43 25.13 -21.35
CA LYS A 41 -40.58 25.30 -20.19
C LYS A 41 -39.19 25.61 -20.72
N GLU A 42 -38.86 26.88 -20.78
CA GLU A 42 -37.49 27.34 -20.96
C GLU A 42 -36.62 26.61 -19.93
N GLU A 43 -35.85 25.65 -20.36
CA GLU A 43 -34.87 24.95 -19.54
C GLU A 43 -33.82 26.00 -19.15
N VAL A 44 -33.84 26.43 -17.88
CA VAL A 44 -32.96 27.45 -17.36
C VAL A 44 -31.51 26.91 -17.51
N ARG A 45 -30.82 27.41 -18.52
CA ARG A 45 -29.42 27.04 -18.73
C ARG A 45 -28.55 27.74 -17.70
N THR A 46 -27.94 26.97 -16.81
CA THR A 46 -27.10 27.47 -15.71
C THR A 46 -25.62 27.62 -16.05
N GLY A 47 -25.20 27.13 -17.22
CA GLY A 47 -23.79 27.09 -17.61
C GLY A 47 -22.95 26.09 -16.81
N ILE A 48 -23.58 25.24 -16.00
CA ILE A 48 -22.95 24.22 -15.18
C ILE A 48 -23.22 22.86 -15.83
N GLN A 49 -22.15 22.21 -16.35
CA GLN A 49 -22.26 20.92 -17.02
C GLN A 49 -22.44 19.78 -16.02
N SER A 50 -21.68 19.83 -14.93
CA SER A 50 -21.80 18.89 -13.82
C SER A 50 -21.27 19.51 -12.54
N PHE A 51 -21.73 18.97 -11.46
CA PHE A 51 -21.39 19.43 -10.14
C PHE A 51 -21.34 18.21 -9.22
N THR A 52 -20.21 18.00 -8.61
CA THR A 52 -20.08 16.99 -7.58
C THR A 52 -19.97 17.67 -6.27
N ASN A 53 -20.99 17.53 -5.58
CA ASN A 53 -21.17 18.03 -4.30
C ASN A 53 -20.79 17.02 -3.27
N PRO A 54 -20.25 17.48 -2.16
CA PRO A 54 -20.76 17.00 -0.91
C PRO A 54 -22.25 17.37 -0.85
N ALA A 55 -23.09 16.49 -1.18
CA ALA A 55 -24.53 16.47 -1.32
C ALA A 55 -25.30 17.75 -0.92
N ASP A 56 -26.17 18.22 -1.77
CA ASP A 56 -27.23 19.16 -1.40
C ASP A 56 -27.85 18.68 -0.09
N GLY A 57 -27.87 19.55 0.93
CA GLY A 57 -28.28 19.18 2.29
C GLY A 57 -27.18 18.54 3.15
N ARG A 58 -25.90 18.60 2.75
CA ARG A 58 -24.80 18.13 3.60
C ARG A 58 -24.84 18.77 4.99
N VAL A 59 -24.76 17.89 5.98
CA VAL A 59 -24.63 18.29 7.37
C VAL A 59 -23.15 18.43 7.72
N ILE A 60 -22.75 19.65 8.04
CA ILE A 60 -21.39 19.98 8.48
C ILE A 60 -21.20 19.55 9.94
N THR A 61 -20.00 19.10 10.28
CA THR A 61 -19.71 18.71 11.67
C THR A 61 -19.80 19.90 12.61
N PRO A 62 -20.29 19.75 13.84
CA PRO A 62 -20.29 20.83 14.83
C PRO A 62 -18.91 21.42 15.10
N SER A 63 -17.85 20.61 15.01
CA SER A 63 -16.45 21.04 15.20
C SER A 63 -15.84 21.81 14.03
N GLY A 64 -16.64 22.04 12.98
CA GLY A 64 -16.14 22.65 11.74
C GLY A 64 -15.38 21.64 10.87
N GLU A 65 -15.28 21.95 9.59
CA GLU A 65 -14.52 21.16 8.61
C GLU A 65 -14.20 22.00 7.38
N THR A 66 -13.35 21.46 6.51
CA THR A 66 -13.10 22.02 5.17
C THR A 66 -13.65 21.07 4.14
N ILE A 67 -14.43 21.59 3.19
CA ILE A 67 -14.99 20.80 2.08
C ILE A 67 -14.52 21.31 0.73
N THR A 68 -14.48 20.41 -0.26
CA THR A 68 -14.20 20.75 -1.65
C THR A 68 -15.38 20.39 -2.54
N CYS A 69 -15.88 21.36 -3.30
CA CYS A 69 -16.87 21.17 -4.35
C CYS A 69 -16.17 21.19 -5.70
N VAL A 70 -16.44 20.20 -6.56
CA VAL A 70 -15.93 20.16 -7.93
C VAL A 70 -17.01 20.58 -8.87
N VAL A 71 -16.76 21.61 -9.70
CA VAL A 71 -17.69 22.12 -10.70
C VAL A 71 -17.08 22.07 -12.09
N PHE A 72 -17.92 21.78 -13.10
CA PHE A 72 -17.56 21.88 -14.51
C PHE A 72 -18.44 22.96 -15.15
N THR A 73 -17.83 24.03 -15.64
CA THR A 73 -18.55 25.20 -16.17
C THR A 73 -18.29 25.42 -17.66
N ASP A 74 -19.26 26.01 -18.35
CA ASP A 74 -19.17 26.33 -19.77
C ASP A 74 -18.41 27.63 -20.05
N ALA A 75 -18.27 28.49 -19.06
CA ALA A 75 -17.56 29.76 -19.12
C ALA A 75 -16.88 30.05 -17.76
N ALA A 76 -16.22 31.17 -17.63
CA ALA A 76 -15.70 31.66 -16.36
C ALA A 76 -16.83 31.86 -15.35
N TYR A 77 -16.52 31.76 -14.08
CA TYR A 77 -17.53 31.88 -13.01
C TYR A 77 -17.05 32.67 -11.80
N ALA A 78 -18.01 33.14 -11.01
CA ALA A 78 -17.83 33.64 -9.66
C ALA A 78 -18.67 32.82 -8.68
N ALA A 79 -18.08 32.44 -7.54
CA ALA A 79 -18.75 31.74 -6.45
C ALA A 79 -18.93 32.66 -5.25
N GLU A 80 -20.09 32.56 -4.60
CA GLU A 80 -20.42 33.30 -3.38
C GLU A 80 -21.02 32.35 -2.35
N LEU A 81 -20.65 32.51 -1.09
CA LEU A 81 -21.25 31.80 0.03
C LEU A 81 -22.23 32.70 0.75
N VAL A 82 -23.53 32.36 0.68
CA VAL A 82 -24.61 33.10 1.32
C VAL A 82 -24.89 32.48 2.69
N ILE A 83 -24.76 33.27 3.75
CA ILE A 83 -25.06 32.84 5.12
C ILE A 83 -26.52 33.12 5.42
N HIS A 84 -27.30 32.06 5.68
CA HIS A 84 -28.72 32.16 6.00
C HIS A 84 -29.01 32.25 7.50
N SER A 85 -28.14 31.60 8.32
CA SER A 85 -28.26 31.66 9.78
C SER A 85 -26.90 31.50 10.46
N GLY A 86 -26.74 31.99 11.67
CA GLY A 86 -25.48 32.06 12.40
C GLY A 86 -24.73 33.38 12.16
N GLU A 87 -23.54 33.52 12.73
CA GLU A 87 -22.66 34.66 12.51
C GLU A 87 -22.11 34.66 11.06
N SER A 88 -21.77 35.83 10.53
CA SER A 88 -21.44 35.98 9.10
C SER A 88 -20.11 35.32 8.68
N ASP A 89 -19.32 34.84 9.60
CA ASP A 89 -17.96 34.37 9.36
C ASP A 89 -17.69 32.87 9.71
N TRP A 90 -18.74 32.12 10.06
CA TRP A 90 -18.62 30.70 10.37
C TRP A 90 -18.37 29.82 9.15
N ALA A 91 -18.61 30.32 7.93
CA ALA A 91 -18.33 29.62 6.68
C ALA A 91 -17.68 30.59 5.68
N LYS A 92 -16.58 30.19 5.05
CA LYS A 92 -15.77 31.05 4.15
C LYS A 92 -15.27 30.28 2.93
N LEU A 93 -15.28 30.95 1.77
CA LEU A 93 -14.56 30.46 0.59
C LEU A 93 -13.05 30.62 0.82
N ASN A 94 -12.32 29.50 0.79
CA ASN A 94 -10.85 29.46 0.94
C ASN A 94 -10.13 29.37 -0.42
N LYS A 95 -10.77 28.75 -1.45
CA LYS A 95 -10.24 28.60 -2.81
C LYS A 95 -11.41 28.55 -3.80
N GLY A 96 -11.19 28.99 -5.04
CA GLY A 96 -12.15 28.84 -6.12
C GLY A 96 -13.32 29.82 -6.06
N ALA A 97 -13.16 30.99 -5.41
CA ALA A 97 -14.15 32.06 -5.49
C ALA A 97 -14.37 32.56 -6.93
N THR A 98 -13.42 32.36 -7.81
CA THR A 98 -13.54 32.55 -9.26
C THR A 98 -12.79 31.43 -9.99
N GLY A 99 -13.20 31.14 -11.22
CA GLY A 99 -12.51 30.15 -12.06
C GLY A 99 -12.82 30.30 -13.53
N GLU A 100 -12.08 29.59 -14.36
CA GLU A 100 -12.20 29.58 -15.82
C GLU A 100 -13.13 28.43 -16.27
N LYS A 101 -13.50 28.44 -17.56
CA LYS A 101 -14.23 27.34 -18.19
C LYS A 101 -13.57 25.99 -17.92
N GLY A 102 -14.36 24.97 -17.62
CA GLY A 102 -13.94 23.60 -17.40
C GLY A 102 -14.02 23.18 -15.92
N ARG A 103 -13.16 22.25 -15.51
CA ARG A 103 -13.16 21.71 -14.14
C ARG A 103 -12.49 22.66 -13.16
N ASN A 104 -13.18 22.96 -12.09
CA ASN A 104 -12.72 23.83 -11.01
C ASN A 104 -13.04 23.22 -9.64
N ASN A 105 -12.21 23.54 -8.64
CA ASN A 105 -12.41 23.15 -7.25
C ASN A 105 -12.71 24.38 -6.41
N ILE A 106 -13.84 24.37 -5.71
CA ILE A 106 -14.25 25.40 -4.76
C ILE A 106 -14.09 24.82 -3.36
N ARG A 107 -13.25 25.43 -2.53
CA ARG A 107 -12.98 24.99 -1.16
C ARG A 107 -13.63 25.93 -0.15
N ILE A 108 -14.43 25.35 0.76
CA ILE A 108 -15.15 26.07 1.81
C ILE A 108 -14.64 25.59 3.16
N VAL A 109 -14.34 26.54 4.04
CA VAL A 109 -13.99 26.29 5.45
C VAL A 109 -15.16 26.63 6.33
N PHE A 110 -15.58 25.71 7.18
CA PHE A 110 -16.60 25.89 8.20
C PHE A 110 -15.98 25.89 9.59
N GLU A 111 -16.25 26.94 10.37
CA GLU A 111 -15.78 27.08 11.75
C GLU A 111 -16.67 26.25 12.71
N GLU A 112 -16.16 25.99 13.91
CA GLU A 112 -16.90 25.24 14.95
C GLU A 112 -18.23 25.91 15.31
N ASN A 113 -19.28 25.10 15.49
CA ASN A 113 -20.58 25.57 16.00
C ASN A 113 -20.64 25.40 17.52
N GLU A 114 -20.24 26.43 18.24
CA GLU A 114 -20.31 26.46 19.71
C GLU A 114 -21.74 26.80 20.23
N THR A 115 -22.69 27.05 19.33
CA THR A 115 -24.08 27.42 19.71
C THR A 115 -24.98 26.19 19.80
N GLU A 116 -26.14 26.34 20.43
CA GLU A 116 -27.19 25.33 20.48
C GLU A 116 -28.13 25.38 19.26
N GLU A 117 -27.83 26.24 18.27
CA GLU A 117 -28.69 26.47 17.11
C GLU A 117 -28.06 25.90 15.83
N GLU A 118 -28.91 25.44 14.91
CA GLU A 118 -28.52 25.04 13.57
C GLU A 118 -28.08 26.24 12.74
N ARG A 119 -26.97 26.12 12.00
CA ARG A 119 -26.49 27.14 11.06
C ARG A 119 -26.66 26.66 9.62
N LYS A 120 -26.97 27.62 8.70
CA LYS A 120 -27.15 27.33 7.27
C LYS A 120 -26.36 28.29 6.40
N ALA A 121 -25.68 27.73 5.40
CA ALA A 121 -25.00 28.47 4.34
C ALA A 121 -25.32 27.85 2.98
N GLU A 122 -25.29 28.64 1.93
CA GLU A 122 -25.61 28.24 0.57
C GLU A 122 -24.50 28.69 -0.38
N LEU A 123 -23.98 27.76 -1.18
CA LEU A 123 -23.01 28.05 -2.23
C LEU A 123 -23.76 28.43 -3.51
N MET A 124 -23.59 29.67 -3.92
CA MET A 124 -24.12 30.22 -5.16
C MET A 124 -23.01 30.29 -6.22
N LEU A 125 -23.36 30.02 -7.46
CA LEU A 125 -22.47 30.19 -8.61
C LEU A 125 -23.13 31.09 -9.67
N GLU A 126 -22.36 32.00 -10.21
CA GLU A 126 -22.70 32.80 -11.37
C GLU A 126 -21.70 32.52 -12.48
N VAL A 127 -22.16 31.86 -13.54
CA VAL A 127 -21.37 31.57 -14.73
C VAL A 127 -21.60 32.65 -15.78
N ASP A 128 -20.54 33.18 -16.39
CA ASP A 128 -20.63 34.26 -17.38
C ASP A 128 -21.60 33.95 -18.51
N GLY A 129 -22.64 34.79 -18.63
CA GLY A 129 -23.70 34.64 -19.63
C GLY A 129 -24.88 33.75 -19.19
N TYR A 130 -24.91 33.31 -17.93
CA TYR A 130 -25.96 32.45 -17.38
C TYR A 130 -26.54 33.03 -16.08
N GLU A 131 -27.69 32.49 -15.64
CA GLU A 131 -28.31 32.91 -14.39
C GLU A 131 -27.58 32.36 -13.17
N ARG A 132 -27.53 33.15 -12.11
CA ARG A 132 -26.96 32.75 -10.82
C ARG A 132 -27.76 31.59 -10.22
N THR A 133 -27.08 30.52 -9.85
CA THR A 133 -27.65 29.23 -9.45
C THR A 133 -27.16 28.81 -8.08
N SER A 134 -28.05 28.26 -7.26
CA SER A 134 -27.69 27.56 -6.04
C SER A 134 -27.06 26.20 -6.37
N LEU A 135 -25.88 25.93 -5.82
CA LEU A 135 -25.22 24.64 -5.98
C LEU A 135 -25.43 23.70 -4.80
N ALA A 136 -25.37 24.23 -3.60
CA ALA A 136 -25.48 23.41 -2.40
C ALA A 136 -25.91 24.23 -1.18
N VAL A 137 -26.74 23.63 -0.35
CA VAL A 137 -27.06 24.13 0.98
C VAL A 137 -26.35 23.29 2.02
N PHE A 138 -25.64 23.93 2.93
CA PHE A 138 -24.92 23.30 4.03
C PHE A 138 -25.64 23.61 5.33
N THR A 139 -25.85 22.58 6.13
CA THR A 139 -26.45 22.69 7.45
C THR A 139 -25.41 22.25 8.49
N GLN A 140 -25.14 23.09 9.49
CA GLN A 140 -24.29 22.70 10.62
C GLN A 140 -25.15 22.59 11.88
N ASN A 141 -25.28 21.37 12.39
CA ASN A 141 -26.08 21.10 13.58
C ASN A 141 -25.37 21.56 14.86
N PRO A 142 -26.13 21.91 15.91
CA PRO A 142 -25.62 22.04 17.26
C PRO A 142 -25.14 20.67 17.77
N SER A 143 -24.29 20.66 18.78
CA SER A 143 -23.70 19.45 19.37
C SER A 143 -24.77 18.45 19.83
N GLY A 144 -24.79 17.25 19.29
CA GLY A 144 -25.74 16.16 19.64
C GLY A 144 -25.37 14.82 19.05
N LYS A 145 -24.28 14.75 18.24
CA LYS A 145 -23.80 13.52 17.62
C LYS A 145 -22.86 12.76 18.55
N THR A 146 -22.81 11.43 18.40
CA THR A 146 -21.83 10.61 19.13
C THR A 146 -20.41 11.00 18.71
N ALA A 147 -19.45 10.92 19.63
CA ALA A 147 -18.04 11.21 19.34
C ALA A 147 -17.48 10.40 18.15
N ALA A 148 -17.98 9.17 17.94
CA ALA A 148 -17.62 8.33 16.81
C ALA A 148 -18.15 8.92 15.48
N MET A 149 -19.37 9.42 15.45
CA MET A 149 -19.95 10.01 14.24
C MET A 149 -19.25 11.31 13.85
N GLU A 150 -18.86 12.13 14.82
CA GLU A 150 -18.05 13.33 14.57
C GLU A 150 -16.69 12.97 13.99
N GLN A 151 -16.01 11.97 14.55
CA GLN A 151 -14.73 11.47 14.03
C GLN A 151 -14.87 11.00 12.59
N ASN A 152 -15.88 10.18 12.31
CA ASN A 152 -16.14 9.68 10.97
C ASN A 152 -16.35 10.83 9.97
N MET A 153 -17.22 11.76 10.30
CA MET A 153 -17.51 12.92 9.42
C MET A 153 -16.26 13.76 9.15
N HIS A 154 -15.43 13.99 10.18
CA HIS A 154 -14.17 14.73 10.02
C HIS A 154 -13.20 14.01 9.09
N LEU A 155 -12.91 12.72 9.37
CA LEU A 155 -11.93 11.95 8.62
C LEU A 155 -12.43 11.63 7.21
N ASN A 156 -13.70 11.24 7.06
CA ASN A 156 -14.31 10.98 5.75
C ASN A 156 -14.36 12.24 4.90
N GLY A 157 -14.70 13.40 5.50
CA GLY A 157 -14.69 14.68 4.82
C GLY A 157 -13.29 15.05 4.32
N TYR A 158 -12.27 14.88 5.17
CA TYR A 158 -10.88 15.09 4.78
C TYR A 158 -10.45 14.19 3.62
N MET A 159 -10.74 12.88 3.69
CA MET A 159 -10.44 11.95 2.60
C MET A 159 -11.20 12.31 1.32
N HIS A 160 -12.47 12.63 1.45
CA HIS A 160 -13.35 13.01 0.34
C HIS A 160 -12.79 14.22 -0.43
N ASP A 161 -12.40 15.27 0.29
CA ASP A 161 -11.84 16.48 -0.32
C ASP A 161 -10.57 16.19 -1.13
N ILE A 162 -9.67 15.38 -0.57
CA ILE A 162 -8.43 15.00 -1.26
C ILE A 162 -8.71 14.08 -2.45
N LEU A 163 -9.67 13.14 -2.32
CA LEU A 163 -10.06 12.28 -3.43
C LEU A 163 -10.66 13.08 -4.58
N LEU A 164 -11.39 14.13 -4.31
CA LEU A 164 -11.90 15.06 -5.35
C LEU A 164 -10.79 15.91 -5.98
N GLU A 165 -9.75 16.28 -5.22
CA GLU A 165 -8.71 17.20 -5.69
C GLU A 165 -7.55 16.45 -6.37
N ASP A 166 -6.96 15.47 -5.71
CA ASP A 166 -5.66 14.89 -6.06
C ASP A 166 -5.70 13.43 -6.52
N TYR A 167 -6.79 12.70 -6.26
CA TYR A 167 -6.90 11.29 -6.62
C TYR A 167 -6.78 11.08 -8.13
N LEU A 168 -6.04 10.06 -8.55
CA LEU A 168 -5.76 9.82 -9.96
C LEU A 168 -7.04 9.62 -10.80
N TRP A 169 -8.10 9.09 -10.20
CA TRP A 169 -9.43 8.89 -10.80
C TRP A 169 -10.50 9.75 -10.12
N ALA A 170 -10.15 11.00 -9.80
CA ALA A 170 -11.06 11.93 -9.15
C ALA A 170 -12.34 12.22 -9.95
N ASP A 171 -12.28 12.16 -11.29
CA ASP A 171 -13.45 12.39 -12.14
C ASP A 171 -14.46 11.23 -12.07
N GLU A 172 -13.98 10.01 -11.84
CA GLU A 172 -14.80 8.82 -11.61
C GLU A 172 -15.36 8.83 -10.18
N TYR A 173 -14.51 9.14 -9.20
CA TYR A 173 -14.91 9.26 -7.80
C TYR A 173 -15.99 10.35 -7.61
N ALA A 174 -15.85 11.46 -8.33
CA ALA A 174 -16.78 12.57 -8.29
C ALA A 174 -18.23 12.22 -8.71
N LYS A 175 -18.46 11.07 -9.32
CA LYS A 175 -19.81 10.58 -9.71
C LYS A 175 -20.52 9.82 -8.61
N LEU A 176 -19.83 9.54 -7.50
CA LEU A 176 -20.39 8.76 -6.39
C LEU A 176 -21.14 9.66 -5.41
N GLU A 177 -22.28 9.16 -4.95
CA GLU A 177 -22.96 9.71 -3.78
C GLU A 177 -22.30 9.12 -2.53
N VAL A 178 -21.69 9.97 -1.69
CA VAL A 178 -20.94 9.50 -0.52
C VAL A 178 -21.61 9.90 0.78
N ASP A 179 -21.72 8.95 1.72
CA ASP A 179 -22.17 9.18 3.09
C ASP A 179 -20.95 9.33 4.00
N LEU A 180 -20.70 10.53 4.48
CA LEU A 180 -19.57 10.85 5.35
C LEU A 180 -19.75 10.36 6.80
N THR A 181 -20.91 9.83 7.16
CA THR A 181 -21.19 9.37 8.52
C THR A 181 -20.78 7.93 8.78
N ILE A 182 -20.46 7.15 7.73
CA ILE A 182 -20.02 5.76 7.88
C ILE A 182 -18.68 5.70 8.60
N ASP A 183 -18.37 4.52 9.16
CA ASP A 183 -17.09 4.27 9.81
C ASP A 183 -15.92 4.62 8.87
N TYR A 184 -15.01 5.50 9.31
CA TYR A 184 -13.91 6.01 8.48
C TYR A 184 -12.96 4.90 8.01
N THR A 185 -12.82 3.81 8.78
CA THR A 185 -11.97 2.68 8.41
C THR A 185 -12.51 1.89 7.22
N ARG A 186 -13.80 2.04 6.92
CA ARG A 186 -14.49 1.39 5.80
C ARG A 186 -14.77 2.32 4.63
N PHE A 187 -14.54 3.62 4.78
CA PHE A 187 -14.92 4.63 3.79
C PHE A 187 -14.29 4.35 2.43
N LEU A 188 -12.98 4.16 2.39
CA LEU A 188 -12.25 3.90 1.14
C LEU A 188 -12.69 2.58 0.50
N ASP A 189 -12.77 1.50 1.26
CA ASP A 189 -13.25 0.21 0.75
C ASP A 189 -14.66 0.32 0.18
N THR A 190 -15.56 1.04 0.87
CA THR A 190 -16.95 1.18 0.45
C THR A 190 -17.05 1.90 -0.90
N TYR A 191 -16.35 3.02 -1.07
CA TYR A 191 -16.54 3.86 -2.25
C TYR A 191 -15.56 3.54 -3.38
N LEU A 192 -14.28 3.32 -3.11
CA LEU A 192 -13.30 3.04 -4.16
C LEU A 192 -13.48 1.63 -4.76
N MET A 193 -13.89 0.65 -3.95
CA MET A 193 -14.23 -0.68 -4.48
C MET A 193 -15.49 -0.66 -5.37
N SER A 194 -16.42 0.25 -5.11
CA SER A 194 -17.64 0.40 -5.94
C SER A 194 -17.36 0.93 -7.35
N MET A 195 -16.19 1.55 -7.57
CA MET A 195 -15.75 2.05 -8.88
C MET A 195 -15.21 0.94 -9.81
N GLY A 196 -15.42 -0.33 -9.48
CA GLY A 196 -14.80 -1.50 -10.11
C GLY A 196 -15.04 -1.69 -11.61
N ASP A 197 -16.09 -1.05 -12.18
CA ASP A 197 -16.41 -1.13 -13.62
C ASP A 197 -15.64 -0.11 -14.48
N VAL A 198 -14.91 0.80 -13.86
CA VAL A 198 -14.03 1.76 -14.52
C VAL A 198 -12.62 1.17 -14.55
N ASN A 199 -11.85 1.46 -15.58
CA ASN A 199 -10.45 1.00 -15.70
C ASN A 199 -9.55 1.71 -14.66
N ILE A 200 -9.75 1.35 -13.39
CA ILE A 200 -9.11 1.93 -12.21
C ILE A 200 -8.05 0.95 -11.70
N GLU A 201 -6.82 1.43 -11.59
CA GLU A 201 -5.68 0.67 -11.08
C GLU A 201 -5.39 0.95 -9.59
N ASP A 202 -6.35 1.53 -8.84
CA ASP A 202 -6.25 1.62 -7.38
C ASP A 202 -6.63 0.28 -6.76
N GLY A 203 -5.73 -0.66 -6.89
CA GLY A 203 -5.88 -1.95 -6.25
C GLY A 203 -5.30 -3.09 -7.04
N GLY A 204 -5.10 -4.18 -6.32
CA GLY A 204 -4.64 -5.46 -6.83
C GLY A 204 -5.67 -6.55 -6.63
N LEU A 205 -5.29 -7.75 -7.01
CA LEU A 205 -6.06 -8.97 -6.77
C LEU A 205 -5.35 -9.83 -5.74
N TYR A 206 -6.09 -10.35 -4.76
CA TYR A 206 -5.56 -11.43 -3.94
C TYR A 206 -5.28 -12.64 -4.82
N ARG A 207 -4.05 -13.14 -4.82
CA ARG A 207 -3.62 -14.27 -5.63
C ARG A 207 -3.96 -15.61 -4.94
N ALA A 208 -3.66 -16.72 -5.63
CA ALA A 208 -4.17 -18.06 -5.30
C ALA A 208 -3.89 -18.57 -3.87
N ASN A 209 -2.84 -18.08 -3.20
CA ASN A 209 -2.47 -18.51 -1.84
C ASN A 209 -3.08 -17.65 -0.72
N SER A 210 -3.89 -16.65 -1.08
CA SER A 210 -4.57 -15.78 -0.13
C SER A 210 -5.83 -16.45 0.43
N ALA A 211 -6.25 -16.03 1.63
CA ALA A 211 -7.55 -16.37 2.19
C ALA A 211 -8.73 -15.89 1.32
N ASN A 212 -8.50 -14.89 0.48
CA ASN A 212 -9.49 -14.27 -0.41
C ASN A 212 -9.04 -14.30 -1.88
N PRO A 213 -8.75 -15.47 -2.48
CA PRO A 213 -8.21 -15.55 -3.82
C PRO A 213 -9.17 -14.97 -4.86
N GLY A 214 -8.63 -14.11 -5.74
CA GLY A 214 -9.40 -13.44 -6.79
C GLY A 214 -10.25 -12.26 -6.33
N GLN A 215 -10.31 -11.94 -5.04
CA GLN A 215 -10.93 -10.70 -4.57
C GLN A 215 -9.98 -9.52 -4.80
N ARG A 216 -10.59 -8.38 -5.10
CA ARG A 216 -9.87 -7.11 -5.24
C ARG A 216 -9.64 -6.47 -3.86
N PHE A 217 -8.51 -5.80 -3.71
CA PHE A 217 -8.24 -4.87 -2.61
C PHE A 217 -7.83 -3.52 -3.20
N ILE A 218 -7.86 -2.46 -2.39
CA ILE A 218 -7.42 -1.12 -2.79
C ILE A 218 -6.08 -0.77 -2.15
N TYR A 219 -5.28 0.04 -2.85
CA TYR A 219 -4.00 0.56 -2.35
C TYR A 219 -4.18 1.82 -1.51
N SER A 220 -5.10 2.71 -1.88
CA SER A 220 -5.39 3.91 -1.09
C SER A 220 -5.81 3.53 0.33
N ASN A 221 -5.23 4.20 1.34
CA ASN A 221 -5.48 3.86 2.74
C ASN A 221 -5.42 5.07 3.67
N ILE A 222 -6.05 4.92 4.83
CA ILE A 222 -5.92 5.83 5.97
C ILE A 222 -5.46 5.04 7.19
N GLN A 223 -4.55 5.61 7.97
CA GLN A 223 -4.06 4.99 9.20
C GLN A 223 -3.88 6.02 10.30
N GLU A 224 -4.20 5.64 11.55
CA GLU A 224 -3.87 6.44 12.71
C GLU A 224 -2.38 6.29 13.06
N LEU A 225 -1.69 7.40 13.25
CA LEU A 225 -0.31 7.40 13.69
C LEU A 225 -0.26 7.12 15.20
N THR A 226 0.00 5.88 15.56
CA THR A 226 0.12 5.45 16.96
C THR A 226 1.59 5.42 17.36
N GLY A 227 2.05 6.39 18.14
CA GLY A 227 3.40 6.43 18.70
C GLY A 227 4.21 7.66 18.30
N THR A 228 5.16 7.99 19.14
CA THR A 228 6.00 9.20 19.02
C THR A 228 7.38 8.96 18.42
N LYS A 229 7.72 7.68 18.13
CA LYS A 229 9.03 7.30 17.58
C LYS A 229 8.84 6.39 16.37
N ALA A 230 9.26 6.89 15.24
CA ALA A 230 9.05 6.28 13.93
C ALA A 230 9.80 4.95 13.70
N ILE A 231 10.75 4.58 14.55
CA ILE A 231 11.57 3.37 14.45
C ILE A 231 11.21 2.34 15.56
N GLU A 232 10.55 2.77 16.64
CA GLU A 232 10.05 1.84 17.65
C GLU A 232 8.75 1.23 17.18
N THR A 233 8.74 -0.09 17.05
CA THR A 233 7.55 -0.88 16.83
C THR A 233 7.27 -1.76 18.05
N GLY A 234 6.07 -2.29 18.17
CA GLY A 234 5.68 -3.17 19.28
C GLY A 234 5.19 -4.51 18.77
N GLY A 235 5.33 -5.54 19.60
CA GLY A 235 4.83 -6.86 19.30
C GLY A 235 5.80 -7.98 19.66
N LEU A 236 5.68 -9.11 18.98
CA LEU A 236 6.58 -10.26 19.15
C LEU A 236 7.82 -10.15 18.26
N GLY A 237 7.72 -9.44 17.13
CA GLY A 237 8.78 -9.30 16.14
C GLY A 237 8.80 -10.41 15.10
N PHE A 238 7.69 -11.10 14.92
CA PHE A 238 7.52 -12.02 13.79
C PHE A 238 7.19 -11.24 12.51
N GLY A 239 7.74 -11.71 11.38
CA GLY A 239 7.25 -11.40 10.04
C GLY A 239 5.99 -12.20 9.71
N PRO A 240 5.63 -12.34 8.42
CA PRO A 240 4.51 -13.16 8.01
C PRO A 240 4.56 -14.56 8.63
N ILE A 241 3.38 -15.09 8.99
CA ILE A 241 3.22 -16.42 9.55
C ILE A 241 2.41 -17.24 8.56
N PHE A 242 2.94 -18.38 8.17
CA PHE A 242 2.28 -19.30 7.23
C PHE A 242 1.68 -20.48 7.98
N ALA A 243 0.42 -20.76 7.71
CA ALA A 243 -0.28 -21.87 8.33
C ALA A 243 -0.28 -23.10 7.44
N SER A 244 0.14 -24.24 7.96
CA SER A 244 0.16 -25.52 7.24
C SER A 244 -0.26 -26.66 8.15
N GLN A 245 -0.84 -27.71 7.57
CA GLN A 245 -1.06 -28.96 8.27
C GLN A 245 0.24 -29.76 8.27
N ILE A 246 0.82 -30.02 9.45
CA ILE A 246 2.12 -30.67 9.61
C ILE A 246 2.05 -32.19 9.87
N THR A 247 0.86 -32.71 10.21
CA THR A 247 0.65 -34.15 10.39
C THR A 247 -0.64 -34.62 9.75
N GLU A 248 -0.72 -35.90 9.39
CA GLU A 248 -1.96 -36.53 8.89
C GLU A 248 -3.10 -36.47 9.90
N SER A 249 -2.81 -36.39 11.20
CA SER A 249 -3.79 -36.26 12.28
C SER A 249 -4.41 -34.87 12.42
N GLY A 250 -4.02 -33.88 11.57
CA GLY A 250 -4.61 -32.55 11.56
C GLY A 250 -3.93 -31.54 12.48
N LEU A 251 -2.73 -31.81 12.98
CA LEU A 251 -1.92 -30.83 13.69
C LEU A 251 -1.54 -29.69 12.72
N MET A 252 -1.81 -28.45 13.14
CA MET A 252 -1.43 -27.26 12.37
C MET A 252 -0.13 -26.69 12.87
N GLY A 253 0.68 -26.18 11.95
CA GLY A 253 1.88 -25.42 12.23
C GLY A 253 1.75 -23.99 11.74
N LEU A 254 2.31 -23.05 12.49
CA LEU A 254 2.47 -21.65 12.11
C LEU A 254 3.97 -21.38 11.91
N SER A 255 4.40 -21.39 10.66
CA SER A 255 5.81 -21.19 10.29
C SER A 255 6.13 -19.70 10.19
N ILE A 256 7.21 -19.27 10.83
CA ILE A 256 7.66 -17.89 10.88
C ILE A 256 8.54 -17.59 9.66
N ALA A 257 8.12 -16.63 8.82
CA ALA A 257 8.89 -16.25 7.63
C ALA A 257 10.23 -15.57 7.98
N TYR A 258 10.23 -14.76 9.04
CA TYR A 258 11.45 -14.16 9.61
C TYR A 258 11.17 -13.59 11.01
N VAL A 259 12.24 -13.27 11.71
CA VAL A 259 12.19 -12.62 13.03
C VAL A 259 13.09 -11.40 12.99
N HIS A 260 12.56 -10.24 13.39
CA HIS A 260 13.33 -8.99 13.44
C HIS A 260 14.41 -9.05 14.51
N GLN A 261 15.62 -8.63 14.17
CA GLN A 261 16.70 -8.49 15.13
C GLN A 261 16.32 -7.51 16.25
N GLY A 262 16.71 -7.86 17.49
CA GLY A 262 16.40 -7.04 18.66
C GLY A 262 14.96 -7.14 19.16
N SER A 263 14.10 -7.90 18.50
CA SER A 263 12.73 -8.12 18.93
C SER A 263 12.63 -9.10 20.11
N PRO A 264 11.48 -9.14 20.82
CA PRO A 264 11.26 -10.12 21.87
C PRO A 264 11.43 -11.58 21.43
N ALA A 265 10.94 -11.94 20.25
CA ALA A 265 11.10 -13.29 19.71
C ALA A 265 12.56 -13.63 19.40
N TYR A 266 13.30 -12.65 18.84
CA TYR A 266 14.74 -12.82 18.62
C TYR A 266 15.50 -13.02 19.93
N ALA A 267 15.19 -12.24 20.97
CA ALA A 267 15.81 -12.38 22.30
C ALA A 267 15.50 -13.73 22.94
N ALA A 268 14.33 -14.32 22.64
CA ALA A 268 13.95 -15.68 23.08
C ALA A 268 14.56 -16.80 22.21
N GLY A 269 15.41 -16.47 21.22
CA GLY A 269 16.11 -17.43 20.36
C GLY A 269 15.23 -18.03 19.25
N MET A 270 14.09 -17.42 18.95
CA MET A 270 13.27 -17.80 17.80
C MET A 270 13.87 -17.25 16.52
N LYS A 271 13.67 -17.94 15.42
CA LYS A 271 14.24 -17.59 14.11
C LYS A 271 13.31 -17.96 12.94
N ARG A 272 13.67 -17.51 11.74
CA ARG A 272 13.05 -17.95 10.50
C ARG A 272 12.98 -19.47 10.43
N GLY A 273 11.82 -20.00 10.03
CA GLY A 273 11.57 -21.42 9.86
C GLY A 273 11.10 -22.14 11.12
N ASP A 274 11.15 -21.50 12.28
CA ASP A 274 10.51 -22.08 13.47
C ASP A 274 9.00 -22.21 13.19
N THR A 275 8.47 -23.41 13.42
CA THR A 275 7.07 -23.73 13.16
C THR A 275 6.36 -24.02 14.48
N ILE A 276 5.56 -23.08 14.92
CA ILE A 276 4.79 -23.14 16.17
C ILE A 276 3.63 -24.13 15.99
N PHE A 277 3.50 -25.09 16.86
CA PHE A 277 2.38 -26.05 16.87
C PHE A 277 1.56 -26.02 18.15
N LYS A 278 2.01 -25.25 19.18
CA LYS A 278 1.25 -25.03 20.42
C LYS A 278 1.51 -23.63 20.97
N VAL A 279 0.48 -22.98 21.48
CA VAL A 279 0.54 -21.66 22.12
C VAL A 279 -0.12 -21.77 23.50
N ASP A 280 0.59 -21.38 24.56
CA ASP A 280 0.12 -21.43 25.96
C ASP A 280 -0.46 -22.79 26.35
N GLY A 281 0.20 -23.86 25.92
CA GLY A 281 -0.23 -25.23 26.16
C GLY A 281 -1.37 -25.73 25.27
N VAL A 282 -1.95 -24.87 24.42
CA VAL A 282 -3.04 -25.25 23.50
C VAL A 282 -2.46 -25.67 22.15
N THR A 283 -2.74 -26.90 21.74
CA THR A 283 -2.33 -27.43 20.44
C THR A 283 -3.09 -26.76 19.29
N LEU A 284 -2.38 -26.39 18.23
CA LEU A 284 -2.98 -25.78 17.03
C LEU A 284 -3.66 -26.84 16.16
N THR A 285 -4.88 -26.55 15.76
CA THR A 285 -5.72 -27.42 14.94
C THR A 285 -6.39 -26.59 13.83
N SER A 286 -7.01 -27.26 12.86
CA SER A 286 -7.78 -26.61 11.80
C SER A 286 -8.91 -25.68 12.30
N SER A 287 -9.36 -25.85 13.54
CA SER A 287 -10.45 -25.05 14.12
C SER A 287 -9.97 -23.79 14.87
N ASN A 288 -8.70 -23.71 15.31
CA ASN A 288 -8.22 -22.61 16.15
C ASN A 288 -7.03 -21.82 15.58
N TYR A 289 -6.28 -22.36 14.61
CA TYR A 289 -5.03 -21.74 14.14
C TYR A 289 -5.23 -20.32 13.60
N GLN A 290 -6.36 -20.02 12.92
CA GLN A 290 -6.63 -18.69 12.36
C GLN A 290 -6.74 -17.61 13.43
N SER A 291 -7.39 -17.93 14.55
CA SER A 291 -7.51 -17.02 15.69
C SER A 291 -6.14 -16.71 16.27
N TYR A 292 -5.30 -17.73 16.49
CA TYR A 292 -3.94 -17.54 16.98
C TYR A 292 -3.08 -16.76 15.97
N MET A 293 -3.14 -17.10 14.69
CA MET A 293 -2.40 -16.37 13.64
C MET A 293 -2.76 -14.89 13.64
N THR A 294 -4.06 -14.56 13.70
CA THR A 294 -4.54 -13.18 13.76
C THR A 294 -4.03 -12.47 15.01
N GLN A 295 -4.15 -13.10 16.18
CA GLN A 295 -3.70 -12.53 17.45
C GLN A 295 -2.19 -12.27 17.48
N LEU A 296 -1.39 -13.26 17.08
CA LEU A 296 0.07 -13.20 17.13
C LEU A 296 0.67 -12.19 16.15
N TYR A 297 0.00 -11.97 15.01
CA TYR A 297 0.49 -11.07 13.98
C TYR A 297 -0.04 -9.63 14.13
N TYR A 298 -1.35 -9.45 14.34
CA TYR A 298 -1.96 -8.12 14.33
C TYR A 298 -2.09 -7.45 15.69
N SER A 299 -2.20 -8.20 16.76
CA SER A 299 -2.51 -7.65 18.10
C SER A 299 -1.88 -8.45 19.23
N PRO A 300 -0.57 -8.76 19.17
CA PRO A 300 0.07 -9.51 20.23
C PRO A 300 0.17 -8.68 21.51
N SER A 301 -0.21 -9.27 22.64
CA SER A 301 -0.12 -8.62 23.94
C SER A 301 0.17 -9.64 25.05
N GLY A 302 0.93 -9.23 26.07
CA GLY A 302 1.30 -10.10 27.17
C GLY A 302 2.40 -11.10 26.80
N THR A 303 2.43 -12.21 27.53
CA THR A 303 3.45 -13.26 27.41
C THR A 303 2.83 -14.51 26.80
N TYR A 304 3.52 -15.13 25.88
CA TYR A 304 3.14 -16.38 25.22
C TYR A 304 4.21 -17.43 25.46
N THR A 305 3.80 -18.66 25.67
CA THR A 305 4.66 -19.84 25.64
C THR A 305 4.43 -20.57 24.33
N PHE A 306 5.46 -20.66 23.50
CA PHE A 306 5.43 -21.35 22.20
C PHE A 306 6.14 -22.70 22.30
N ASP A 307 5.45 -23.79 21.90
CA ASP A 307 6.12 -25.03 21.54
C ASP A 307 6.23 -25.07 20.00
N PHE A 308 7.44 -25.28 19.48
CA PHE A 308 7.73 -25.22 18.06
C PHE A 308 8.76 -26.28 17.66
N VAL A 309 8.80 -26.59 16.38
CA VAL A 309 9.85 -27.39 15.74
C VAL A 309 10.70 -26.52 14.83
N ARG A 310 11.89 -26.99 14.53
CA ARG A 310 12.91 -26.24 13.79
C ARG A 310 13.53 -27.10 12.69
N ASP A 311 13.91 -26.48 11.55
CA ASP A 311 14.63 -27.11 10.45
C ASP A 311 13.96 -28.42 9.94
N ALA A 312 12.61 -28.46 9.93
CA ALA A 312 11.77 -29.61 9.57
C ALA A 312 11.97 -30.86 10.46
N ASP A 313 12.65 -30.74 11.58
CA ASP A 313 12.82 -31.84 12.55
C ASP A 313 11.58 -31.93 13.46
N LEU A 314 10.64 -32.79 13.10
CA LEU A 314 9.40 -33.00 13.86
C LEU A 314 9.60 -33.83 15.14
N GLU A 315 10.79 -34.41 15.35
CA GLU A 315 11.09 -35.23 16.52
C GLU A 315 11.61 -34.40 17.69
N THR A 316 12.22 -33.22 17.38
CA THR A 316 12.79 -32.33 18.40
C THR A 316 11.92 -31.09 18.59
N ALA A 317 11.21 -31.04 19.71
CA ALA A 317 10.43 -29.85 20.08
C ALA A 317 11.28 -28.89 20.93
N TYR A 318 11.09 -27.59 20.65
CA TYR A 318 11.65 -26.48 21.41
C TYR A 318 10.54 -25.70 22.09
N THR A 319 10.88 -25.01 23.19
CA THR A 319 9.94 -24.14 23.90
C THR A 319 10.59 -22.78 24.09
N ALA A 320 9.84 -21.70 23.83
CA ALA A 320 10.25 -20.33 24.12
C ALA A 320 9.11 -19.55 24.80
N GLU A 321 9.47 -18.73 25.76
CA GLU A 321 8.57 -17.74 26.36
C GLU A 321 8.90 -16.37 25.75
N VAL A 322 7.89 -15.69 25.19
CA VAL A 322 8.04 -14.40 24.51
C VAL A 322 7.01 -13.43 25.03
N THR A 323 7.48 -12.33 25.62
CA THR A 323 6.62 -11.23 26.04
C THR A 323 6.60 -10.14 24.97
N ALA A 324 5.42 -9.81 24.46
CA ALA A 324 5.25 -8.72 23.50
C ALA A 324 5.79 -7.41 24.07
N GLY A 325 6.59 -6.67 23.31
CA GLY A 325 7.25 -5.46 23.76
C GLY A 325 7.73 -4.59 22.60
N SER A 326 8.26 -3.41 22.93
CA SER A 326 8.82 -2.51 21.94
C SER A 326 10.23 -2.93 21.53
N TYR A 327 10.57 -2.72 20.25
CA TYR A 327 11.92 -2.93 19.72
C TYR A 327 12.18 -1.97 18.56
N ILE A 328 13.46 -1.78 18.22
CA ILE A 328 13.86 -0.96 17.07
C ILE A 328 13.64 -1.80 15.81
N TYR A 329 12.78 -1.30 14.93
CA TYR A 329 12.52 -1.91 13.65
C TYR A 329 13.66 -1.65 12.66
N ASN A 330 14.20 -2.72 12.08
CA ASN A 330 15.21 -2.67 11.02
C ASN A 330 14.68 -3.44 9.79
N PRO A 331 14.52 -2.77 8.63
CA PRO A 331 14.01 -3.44 7.42
C PRO A 331 15.05 -4.35 6.75
N VAL A 332 16.32 -4.28 7.14
CA VAL A 332 17.36 -5.21 6.66
C VAL A 332 17.27 -6.50 7.46
N LEU A 333 16.58 -7.49 6.90
CA LEU A 333 16.37 -8.78 7.57
C LEU A 333 17.64 -9.62 7.61
N TYR A 334 18.45 -9.53 6.54
CA TYR A 334 19.70 -10.26 6.42
C TYR A 334 20.63 -9.57 5.43
N SER A 335 21.92 -9.59 5.71
CA SER A 335 22.95 -9.18 4.76
C SER A 335 24.21 -10.02 4.96
N ALA A 336 24.84 -10.42 3.87
CA ALA A 336 26.03 -11.27 3.92
C ALA A 336 26.86 -11.13 2.65
N VAL A 337 28.11 -11.59 2.71
CA VAL A 337 29.01 -11.66 1.57
C VAL A 337 29.56 -13.09 1.43
N LEU A 338 29.61 -13.57 0.21
CA LEU A 338 30.25 -14.83 -0.15
C LEU A 338 31.36 -14.55 -1.17
N THR A 339 32.55 -15.09 -0.93
CA THR A 339 33.63 -15.05 -1.90
C THR A 339 33.76 -16.41 -2.56
N GLU A 340 33.59 -16.46 -3.89
CA GLU A 340 33.75 -17.69 -4.70
C GLU A 340 34.54 -17.36 -5.96
N GLY A 341 35.79 -17.86 -6.04
CA GLY A 341 36.69 -17.58 -7.15
C GLY A 341 36.98 -16.09 -7.30
N ALA A 342 36.58 -15.51 -8.43
CA ALA A 342 36.72 -14.08 -8.72
C ALA A 342 35.52 -13.25 -8.26
N HIS A 343 34.45 -13.91 -7.83
CA HIS A 343 33.19 -13.24 -7.42
C HIS A 343 33.18 -12.96 -5.92
N LYS A 344 32.76 -11.75 -5.57
CA LYS A 344 32.45 -11.36 -4.23
C LYS A 344 30.96 -10.94 -4.19
N ILE A 345 30.13 -11.89 -3.83
CA ILE A 345 28.68 -11.82 -3.97
C ILE A 345 28.07 -11.24 -2.69
N GLY A 346 27.45 -10.07 -2.78
CA GLY A 346 26.57 -9.54 -1.74
C GLY A 346 25.20 -10.21 -1.79
N TYR A 347 24.65 -10.57 -0.65
CA TYR A 347 23.26 -10.99 -0.51
C TYR A 347 22.57 -10.08 0.50
N LEU A 348 21.51 -9.40 0.07
CA LEU A 348 20.75 -8.46 0.88
C LEU A 348 19.27 -8.84 0.85
N VAL A 349 18.68 -9.10 2.02
CA VAL A 349 17.24 -9.31 2.21
C VAL A 349 16.65 -8.07 2.83
N LEU A 350 15.79 -7.38 2.09
CA LEU A 350 15.21 -6.12 2.48
C LEU A 350 13.68 -6.24 2.54
N GLU A 351 13.08 -5.97 3.72
CA GLU A 351 11.66 -6.13 3.97
C GLU A 351 10.80 -4.99 3.40
N ASN A 352 11.30 -3.76 3.49
CA ASN A 352 10.61 -2.59 2.92
C ASN A 352 11.56 -1.38 2.75
N PHE A 353 11.02 -0.32 2.16
CA PHE A 353 11.68 0.99 2.01
C PHE A 353 11.03 2.03 2.94
N ASP A 354 10.87 1.73 4.24
CA ASP A 354 10.30 2.66 5.21
C ASP A 354 11.18 3.91 5.35
N LEU A 355 10.57 5.09 5.19
CA LEU A 355 11.27 6.37 5.22
C LEU A 355 11.99 6.61 6.56
N ASN A 356 11.44 6.09 7.66
CA ASN A 356 12.02 6.23 8.99
C ASN A 356 13.26 5.34 9.21
N CYS A 357 13.48 4.38 8.33
CA CYS A 357 14.59 3.42 8.37
C CYS A 357 15.75 3.81 7.44
N GLN A 358 15.83 5.08 7.04
CA GLN A 358 16.83 5.61 6.13
C GLN A 358 18.27 5.24 6.53
N GLU A 359 18.60 5.35 7.80
CA GLU A 359 19.97 5.06 8.29
C GLU A 359 20.36 3.60 8.04
N PHE A 360 19.45 2.65 8.20
CA PHE A 360 19.72 1.24 7.92
C PHE A 360 20.00 0.97 6.43
N ILE A 361 19.26 1.66 5.55
CA ILE A 361 19.46 1.53 4.09
C ILE A 361 20.82 2.13 3.69
N THR A 362 21.17 3.32 4.21
CA THR A 362 22.45 3.95 3.91
C THR A 362 23.61 3.12 4.46
N ASP A 363 23.52 2.65 5.70
CA ASP A 363 24.54 1.84 6.34
C ASP A 363 24.80 0.53 5.59
N ILE A 364 23.77 -0.18 5.14
CA ILE A 364 23.97 -1.44 4.43
C ILE A 364 24.54 -1.21 3.03
N VAL A 365 24.16 -0.15 2.34
CA VAL A 365 24.74 0.22 1.05
C VAL A 365 26.23 0.57 1.20
N ASP A 366 26.60 1.35 2.22
CA ASP A 366 27.99 1.67 2.53
C ASP A 366 28.81 0.42 2.89
N GLN A 367 28.22 -0.53 3.60
CA GLN A 367 28.87 -1.79 3.94
C GLN A 367 29.10 -2.66 2.69
N LEU A 368 28.13 -2.76 1.79
CA LEU A 368 28.28 -3.47 0.51
C LEU A 368 29.39 -2.83 -0.34
N ALA A 369 29.44 -1.50 -0.43
CA ALA A 369 30.51 -0.77 -1.11
C ALA A 369 31.88 -1.03 -0.47
N SER A 370 31.97 -0.94 0.86
CA SER A 370 33.21 -1.19 1.62
C SER A 370 33.72 -2.62 1.46
N ASN A 371 32.81 -3.57 1.27
CA ASN A 371 33.15 -4.95 0.96
C ASN A 371 33.62 -5.13 -0.49
N ALA A 372 33.51 -4.12 -1.35
CA ALA A 372 33.85 -4.19 -2.77
C ALA A 372 33.25 -5.44 -3.45
N ILE A 373 31.93 -5.58 -3.34
CA ILE A 373 31.20 -6.67 -3.98
C ILE A 373 31.31 -6.56 -5.51
N THR A 374 31.30 -7.69 -6.19
CA THR A 374 31.30 -7.75 -7.67
C THR A 374 29.92 -8.08 -8.24
N ASP A 375 29.08 -8.70 -7.43
CA ASP A 375 27.73 -9.13 -7.78
C ASP A 375 26.80 -8.88 -6.58
N LEU A 376 25.52 -8.62 -6.84
CA LEU A 376 24.50 -8.43 -5.80
C LEU A 376 23.28 -9.31 -6.08
N ILE A 377 22.89 -10.08 -5.08
CA ILE A 377 21.58 -10.72 -5.00
C ILE A 377 20.74 -9.91 -4.02
N LEU A 378 19.72 -9.23 -4.54
CA LEU A 378 18.77 -8.40 -3.78
C LEU A 378 17.47 -9.17 -3.61
N ASP A 379 17.19 -9.58 -2.38
CA ASP A 379 15.99 -10.34 -2.03
C ASP A 379 14.88 -9.41 -1.57
N LEU A 380 13.90 -9.23 -2.42
CA LEU A 380 12.73 -8.37 -2.24
C LEU A 380 11.42 -9.19 -2.08
N ARG A 381 11.50 -10.52 -1.84
CA ARG A 381 10.31 -11.39 -1.78
C ARG A 381 9.29 -10.97 -0.73
N PHE A 382 9.70 -10.27 0.32
CA PHE A 382 8.83 -9.76 1.39
C PHE A 382 8.61 -8.25 1.31
N ASN A 383 9.09 -7.59 0.24
CA ASN A 383 9.15 -6.14 0.19
C ASN A 383 7.98 -5.53 -0.62
N PRO A 384 6.93 -5.02 0.04
CA PRO A 384 5.77 -4.41 -0.65
C PRO A 384 6.06 -2.99 -1.16
N GLY A 385 7.28 -2.51 -1.04
CA GLY A 385 7.67 -1.17 -1.45
C GLY A 385 7.96 -0.25 -0.29
N GLY A 386 7.52 1.00 -0.39
CA GLY A 386 7.73 2.05 0.59
C GLY A 386 8.12 3.37 -0.06
N ALA A 387 9.00 4.14 0.58
CA ALA A 387 9.44 5.44 0.11
C ALA A 387 10.28 5.35 -1.16
N VAL A 388 9.86 6.04 -2.20
CA VAL A 388 10.60 6.12 -3.47
C VAL A 388 12.01 6.68 -3.28
N ALA A 389 12.19 7.63 -2.35
CA ALA A 389 13.51 8.18 -2.04
C ALA A 389 14.52 7.09 -1.65
N GLN A 390 14.12 6.13 -0.84
CA GLN A 390 14.97 5.03 -0.38
C GLN A 390 15.28 4.01 -1.47
N SER A 391 14.26 3.59 -2.24
CA SER A 391 14.47 2.72 -3.37
C SER A 391 15.36 3.38 -4.44
N ARG A 392 15.19 4.69 -4.67
CA ARG A 392 16.04 5.50 -5.54
C ARG A 392 17.49 5.53 -5.06
N TYR A 393 17.74 5.69 -3.75
CA TYR A 393 19.08 5.69 -3.19
C TYR A 393 19.79 4.36 -3.45
N LEU A 394 19.18 3.24 -3.08
CA LEU A 394 19.72 1.90 -3.32
C LEU A 394 19.92 1.65 -4.83
N THR A 395 18.94 2.01 -5.65
CA THR A 395 19.02 1.81 -7.11
C THR A 395 20.11 2.66 -7.74
N SER A 396 20.36 3.87 -7.22
CA SER A 396 21.47 4.72 -7.68
C SER A 396 22.84 4.12 -7.36
N ALA A 397 22.99 3.48 -6.18
CA ALA A 397 24.21 2.74 -5.84
C ALA A 397 24.44 1.55 -6.77
N ILE A 398 23.38 0.85 -7.17
CA ILE A 398 23.42 -0.29 -8.10
C ILE A 398 23.76 0.18 -9.52
N ALA A 399 23.10 1.23 -10.00
CA ALA A 399 23.31 1.77 -11.36
C ALA A 399 24.70 2.37 -11.54
N GLY A 400 25.30 2.87 -10.44
CA GLY A 400 26.62 3.49 -10.44
C GLY A 400 26.62 4.94 -10.87
N THR A 401 27.78 5.57 -10.70
CA THR A 401 27.96 7.02 -10.90
C THR A 401 27.78 7.47 -12.36
N ALA A 402 27.91 6.58 -13.33
CA ALA A 402 27.70 6.87 -14.74
C ALA A 402 26.22 7.23 -15.08
N HIS A 403 25.28 6.82 -14.24
CA HIS A 403 23.84 6.95 -14.47
C HIS A 403 23.16 8.01 -13.59
N LEU A 404 23.88 8.78 -12.79
CA LEU A 404 23.30 9.73 -11.83
C LEU A 404 22.36 10.76 -12.46
N ASP A 405 22.62 11.17 -13.70
CA ASP A 405 21.80 12.13 -14.44
C ASP A 405 20.73 11.49 -15.34
N ASP A 406 20.69 10.15 -15.41
CA ASP A 406 19.65 9.45 -16.15
C ASP A 406 18.32 9.47 -15.38
N THR A 407 17.23 9.23 -16.07
CA THR A 407 15.91 9.20 -15.43
C THR A 407 15.70 7.89 -14.68
N PHE A 408 15.55 7.99 -13.35
CA PHE A 408 15.13 6.91 -12.48
C PHE A 408 13.64 6.60 -12.70
N VAL A 409 12.77 7.61 -12.60
CA VAL A 409 11.34 7.44 -12.79
C VAL A 409 10.71 8.72 -13.36
N LYS A 410 9.76 8.55 -14.27
CA LYS A 410 8.83 9.59 -14.72
C LYS A 410 7.54 9.43 -13.92
N VAL A 411 7.14 10.50 -13.26
CA VAL A 411 5.92 10.58 -12.46
C VAL A 411 4.91 11.40 -13.24
N THR A 412 3.71 10.88 -13.44
CA THR A 412 2.61 11.59 -14.13
C THR A 412 1.42 11.72 -13.19
N PHE A 413 1.06 12.96 -12.87
CA PHE A 413 -0.09 13.29 -12.02
C PHE A 413 -1.39 13.33 -12.82
N ARG A 414 -2.52 13.40 -12.10
CA ARG A 414 -3.87 13.46 -12.67
C ARG A 414 -4.04 14.58 -13.70
N ASP A 415 -3.47 15.77 -13.48
CA ASP A 415 -3.54 16.93 -14.37
C ASP A 415 -2.65 16.81 -15.63
N GLY A 416 -2.01 15.66 -15.84
CA GLY A 416 -1.10 15.39 -16.94
C GLY A 416 0.30 15.96 -16.76
N LYS A 417 0.57 16.67 -15.67
CA LYS A 417 1.94 17.12 -15.37
C LYS A 417 2.83 15.92 -15.11
N THR A 418 4.04 16.00 -15.69
CA THR A 418 5.08 14.98 -15.51
C THR A 418 6.28 15.57 -14.82
N GLN A 419 6.94 14.73 -14.00
CA GLN A 419 8.21 15.05 -13.37
C GLN A 419 9.18 13.89 -13.62
N ASP A 420 10.42 14.21 -14.03
CA ASP A 420 11.50 13.24 -14.21
C ASP A 420 12.41 13.29 -12.97
N TRP A 421 12.43 12.20 -12.22
CA TRP A 421 13.36 12.05 -11.11
C TRP A 421 14.59 11.27 -11.58
N LYS A 422 15.78 11.76 -11.21
CA LYS A 422 17.04 11.21 -11.66
C LYS A 422 17.59 10.14 -10.73
N PHE A 423 18.46 9.26 -11.23
CA PHE A 423 19.27 8.36 -10.42
C PHE A 423 20.29 9.16 -9.62
N ARG A 424 19.87 9.74 -8.53
CA ARG A 424 20.82 10.42 -7.66
C ARG A 424 20.24 10.54 -6.27
N GLY A 425 21.15 10.54 -5.33
CA GLY A 425 20.91 10.98 -3.97
C GLY A 425 22.04 11.93 -3.62
N GLY A 426 21.76 13.12 -3.19
CA GLY A 426 22.79 14.08 -2.85
C GLY A 426 22.29 15.10 -1.85
N PRO A 427 23.20 15.87 -1.25
CA PRO A 427 22.84 16.86 -0.24
C PRO A 427 21.89 17.95 -0.76
N ASN A 428 21.77 18.07 -2.08
CA ASN A 428 20.85 19.00 -2.76
C ASN A 428 19.56 18.31 -3.24
N ASP A 429 19.45 16.98 -3.10
CA ASP A 429 18.23 16.28 -3.37
C ASP A 429 17.26 16.47 -2.20
N GLN A 430 16.00 16.64 -2.52
CA GLN A 430 14.95 16.95 -1.54
C GLN A 430 14.70 15.82 -0.52
N ASP A 431 15.16 14.60 -0.86
CA ASP A 431 15.09 13.44 0.02
C ASP A 431 16.14 13.43 1.13
N GLY A 432 17.20 14.25 1.00
CA GLY A 432 18.22 14.45 2.05
C GLY A 432 19.11 13.23 2.33
N LEU A 433 19.11 12.21 1.44
CA LEU A 433 19.86 10.95 1.65
C LEU A 433 21.35 11.03 1.31
N GLY A 434 21.79 12.09 0.65
CA GLY A 434 23.17 12.22 0.19
C GLY A 434 23.41 11.45 -1.13
N ILE A 435 24.67 11.40 -1.55
CA ILE A 435 25.10 10.67 -2.75
C ILE A 435 25.31 9.21 -2.39
N ALA A 436 24.63 8.30 -3.09
CA ALA A 436 24.83 6.87 -2.93
C ALA A 436 26.24 6.45 -3.43
N PRO A 437 26.97 5.59 -2.72
CA PRO A 437 28.23 5.03 -3.22
C PRO A 437 27.99 4.19 -4.46
N ASP A 438 28.99 4.16 -5.35
CA ASP A 438 28.97 3.27 -6.52
C ASP A 438 29.35 1.86 -6.09
N LEU A 439 28.47 0.89 -6.32
CA LEU A 439 28.72 -0.52 -6.02
C LEU A 439 29.54 -1.22 -7.13
N GLY A 440 29.75 -0.57 -8.28
CA GLY A 440 30.54 -1.10 -9.39
C GLY A 440 29.95 -2.35 -10.04
N LEU A 441 28.64 -2.46 -10.08
CA LEU A 441 27.91 -3.63 -10.58
C LEU A 441 27.60 -3.50 -12.07
N ASP A 442 27.69 -4.62 -12.81
CA ASP A 442 27.29 -4.70 -14.21
C ASP A 442 25.88 -5.28 -14.40
N ARG A 443 25.27 -5.81 -13.36
CA ARG A 443 23.96 -6.47 -13.37
C ARG A 443 23.41 -6.64 -11.96
N LEU A 444 22.11 -6.88 -11.85
CA LEU A 444 21.41 -7.15 -10.61
C LEU A 444 20.67 -8.48 -10.69
N TYR A 445 20.75 -9.26 -9.64
CA TYR A 445 19.95 -10.47 -9.41
C TYR A 445 18.91 -10.18 -8.34
N VAL A 446 17.63 -10.30 -8.67
CA VAL A 446 16.52 -10.03 -7.76
C VAL A 446 15.82 -11.33 -7.40
N ILE A 447 15.63 -11.59 -6.12
CA ILE A 447 14.68 -12.62 -5.69
C ILE A 447 13.35 -11.91 -5.45
N GLY A 448 12.36 -12.26 -6.28
CA GLY A 448 11.04 -11.64 -6.26
C GLY A 448 9.93 -12.64 -5.98
N SER A 449 8.83 -12.12 -5.49
CA SER A 449 7.58 -12.86 -5.30
C SER A 449 6.39 -11.93 -5.51
N TYR A 450 5.20 -12.45 -5.34
CA TYR A 450 4.00 -11.65 -5.29
C TYR A 450 3.98 -10.61 -4.13
N GLY A 451 4.84 -10.76 -3.14
CA GLY A 451 5.07 -9.75 -2.10
C GLY A 451 5.97 -8.57 -2.52
N THR A 452 6.57 -8.64 -3.71
CA THR A 452 7.44 -7.58 -4.26
C THR A 452 6.59 -6.58 -5.01
N ALA A 453 6.44 -5.34 -4.49
CA ALA A 453 5.51 -4.36 -5.05
C ALA A 453 6.08 -2.93 -5.04
N SER A 454 5.47 -2.04 -5.84
CA SER A 454 5.63 -0.57 -5.74
C SER A 454 7.10 -0.12 -5.83
N ALA A 455 7.68 0.49 -4.77
CA ALA A 455 9.06 0.96 -4.76
C ALA A 455 10.09 -0.16 -5.04
N SER A 456 9.78 -1.41 -4.70
CA SER A 456 10.59 -2.58 -5.07
C SER A 456 10.55 -2.83 -6.59
N GLU A 457 9.40 -2.66 -7.20
CA GLU A 457 9.26 -2.78 -8.66
C GLU A 457 9.89 -1.59 -9.38
N LEU A 458 9.98 -0.41 -8.73
CA LEU A 458 10.74 0.73 -9.28
C LEU A 458 12.24 0.41 -9.37
N VAL A 459 12.84 -0.33 -8.43
CA VAL A 459 14.24 -0.80 -8.55
C VAL A 459 14.41 -1.55 -9.88
N ILE A 460 13.52 -2.50 -10.13
CA ILE A 460 13.56 -3.33 -11.36
C ILE A 460 13.32 -2.48 -12.61
N ASN A 461 12.23 -1.70 -12.60
CA ASN A 461 11.79 -0.94 -13.77
C ASN A 461 12.77 0.16 -14.16
N SER A 462 13.32 0.87 -13.18
CA SER A 462 14.24 1.97 -13.40
C SER A 462 15.56 1.49 -14.03
N LEU A 463 16.12 0.40 -13.53
CA LEU A 463 17.31 -0.22 -14.09
C LEU A 463 17.09 -0.73 -15.52
N LYS A 464 15.96 -1.41 -15.77
CA LYS A 464 15.57 -1.79 -17.15
C LYS A 464 15.39 -0.58 -18.06
N GLY A 465 15.01 0.57 -17.52
CA GLY A 465 14.86 1.82 -18.25
C GLY A 465 16.17 2.39 -18.83
N ILE A 466 17.29 2.08 -18.21
CA ILE A 466 18.65 2.48 -18.63
C ILE A 466 19.46 1.33 -19.25
N ASP A 467 18.80 0.25 -19.65
CA ASP A 467 19.43 -0.96 -20.20
C ASP A 467 20.37 -1.69 -19.22
N PHE A 468 20.25 -1.43 -17.93
CA PHE A 468 21.00 -2.16 -16.92
C PHE A 468 20.40 -3.57 -16.76
N PRO A 469 21.22 -4.65 -16.86
CA PRO A 469 20.72 -6.01 -16.79
C PRO A 469 20.13 -6.34 -15.41
N VAL A 470 18.88 -6.80 -15.37
CA VAL A 470 18.18 -7.26 -14.16
C VAL A 470 17.59 -8.63 -14.43
N TYR A 471 17.95 -9.60 -13.60
CA TYR A 471 17.47 -10.98 -13.65
C TYR A 471 16.61 -11.27 -12.43
N ILE A 472 15.39 -11.77 -12.64
CA ILE A 472 14.42 -12.03 -11.56
C ILE A 472 14.28 -13.54 -11.35
N TYR A 473 14.47 -13.96 -10.10
CA TYR A 473 14.36 -15.34 -9.65
C TYR A 473 13.20 -15.49 -8.69
N GLY A 474 12.48 -16.60 -8.77
CA GLY A 474 11.38 -16.88 -7.85
C GLY A 474 10.01 -16.78 -8.50
N GLY A 475 9.18 -15.85 -8.07
CA GLY A 475 7.83 -15.61 -8.59
C GLY A 475 7.69 -14.27 -9.30
N ARG A 476 6.48 -14.07 -9.84
CA ARG A 476 6.05 -12.81 -10.43
C ARG A 476 5.84 -11.76 -9.34
N THR A 477 6.20 -10.50 -9.61
CA THR A 477 5.92 -9.38 -8.71
C THR A 477 4.45 -8.96 -8.74
N GLU A 478 4.05 -8.04 -7.87
CA GLU A 478 2.64 -7.60 -7.68
C GLU A 478 2.05 -6.91 -8.91
N GLY A 479 2.74 -5.90 -9.43
CA GLY A 479 2.24 -5.06 -10.52
C GLY A 479 1.71 -3.69 -10.08
N LYS A 480 2.13 -3.17 -8.94
CA LYS A 480 1.73 -1.83 -8.46
C LYS A 480 2.52 -0.74 -9.18
N ASN A 481 2.01 -0.31 -10.33
CA ASN A 481 2.60 0.72 -11.20
C ASN A 481 2.08 2.15 -10.93
N VAL A 482 1.46 2.36 -9.78
CA VAL A 482 0.90 3.64 -9.31
C VAL A 482 1.48 4.02 -7.95
N GLY A 483 1.47 5.32 -7.65
CA GLY A 483 2.04 5.85 -6.43
C GLY A 483 1.10 6.75 -5.65
N MET A 484 1.47 7.01 -4.41
CA MET A 484 0.67 7.72 -3.43
C MET A 484 1.36 8.98 -2.97
N THR A 485 0.58 10.03 -2.71
CA THR A 485 1.03 11.19 -1.95
C THR A 485 0.35 11.17 -0.60
N THR A 486 1.13 11.03 0.49
CA THR A 486 0.54 11.08 1.82
C THR A 486 0.33 12.49 2.29
N THR A 487 -0.82 12.67 2.87
CA THR A 487 -1.21 13.86 3.61
C THR A 487 -1.57 13.48 5.03
N GLN A 488 -1.64 14.47 5.92
CA GLN A 488 -2.01 14.22 7.31
C GLN A 488 -3.09 15.16 7.78
N THR A 489 -3.93 14.67 8.68
CA THR A 489 -4.89 15.46 9.45
C THR A 489 -4.82 15.09 10.92
N SER A 490 -5.46 15.88 11.77
CA SER A 490 -5.53 15.59 13.20
C SER A 490 -6.98 15.73 13.69
N TYR A 491 -7.38 14.81 14.56
CA TYR A 491 -8.67 14.86 15.22
C TYR A 491 -8.51 14.54 16.71
N LYS A 492 -8.94 15.45 17.58
CA LYS A 492 -8.87 15.32 19.06
C LYS A 492 -7.49 14.86 19.57
N GLY A 493 -6.42 15.43 19.00
CA GLY A 493 -5.02 15.13 19.40
C GLY A 493 -4.43 13.85 18.82
N ARG A 494 -5.16 13.12 17.98
CA ARG A 494 -4.65 11.98 17.20
C ARG A 494 -4.32 12.44 15.79
N THR A 495 -3.26 11.90 15.22
CA THR A 495 -2.82 12.19 13.85
C THR A 495 -3.18 11.03 12.94
N TYR A 496 -3.69 11.33 11.75
CA TYR A 496 -4.06 10.38 10.73
C TYR A 496 -3.31 10.68 9.44
N LEU A 497 -2.77 9.63 8.83
CA LEU A 497 -2.10 9.69 7.53
C LEU A 497 -3.04 9.13 6.48
N PHE A 498 -3.31 9.91 5.45
CA PHE A 498 -4.11 9.50 4.30
C PHE A 498 -3.24 9.43 3.05
N SER A 499 -3.29 8.30 2.37
CA SER A 499 -2.44 7.94 1.26
C SER A 499 -3.27 7.49 0.04
N PRO A 500 -3.88 8.44 -0.70
CA PRO A 500 -4.56 8.12 -1.96
C PRO A 500 -3.56 7.88 -3.08
N ILE A 501 -3.96 7.11 -4.09
CA ILE A 501 -3.22 7.02 -5.35
C ILE A 501 -3.33 8.35 -6.11
N THR A 502 -2.20 9.00 -6.39
CA THR A 502 -2.16 10.34 -6.99
C THR A 502 -1.35 10.43 -8.29
N PHE A 503 -0.57 9.42 -8.64
CA PHE A 503 0.26 9.45 -9.83
C PHE A 503 0.55 8.05 -10.40
N ARG A 504 0.89 8.03 -11.70
CA ARG A 504 1.45 6.88 -12.41
C ARG A 504 2.96 7.00 -12.51
N VAL A 505 3.63 5.85 -12.64
CA VAL A 505 5.08 5.79 -12.82
C VAL A 505 5.45 5.12 -14.13
N ALA A 506 6.55 5.60 -14.74
CA ALA A 506 7.18 4.98 -15.89
C ALA A 506 8.70 5.12 -15.80
N ASN A 507 9.45 4.24 -16.45
CA ASN A 507 10.91 4.32 -16.51
C ASN A 507 11.41 5.33 -17.56
N ALA A 508 12.73 5.45 -17.73
CA ALA A 508 13.36 6.37 -18.69
C ALA A 508 12.84 6.19 -20.12
N LYS A 509 12.44 4.98 -20.51
CA LYS A 509 11.91 4.65 -21.84
C LYS A 509 10.40 4.86 -21.96
N GLY A 510 9.74 5.30 -20.88
CA GLY A 510 8.30 5.49 -20.82
C GLY A 510 7.50 4.19 -20.51
N PHE A 511 8.17 3.10 -20.17
CA PHE A 511 7.48 1.87 -19.79
C PHE A 511 7.01 1.95 -18.34
N GLY A 512 5.69 1.87 -18.13
CA GLY A 512 4.99 1.84 -16.85
C GLY A 512 3.79 0.89 -16.85
N ASP A 513 3.58 0.15 -17.95
CA ASP A 513 2.46 -0.76 -18.13
C ASP A 513 2.85 -2.17 -17.65
N TYR A 514 2.81 -2.36 -16.32
CA TYR A 514 3.08 -3.66 -15.69
C TYR A 514 2.05 -4.02 -14.58
N PRO A 515 0.74 -3.89 -14.84
CA PRO A 515 -0.27 -4.16 -13.82
C PRO A 515 -0.30 -5.64 -13.38
N ASP A 516 0.26 -6.53 -14.18
CA ASP A 516 0.44 -7.94 -13.84
C ASP A 516 1.80 -8.26 -13.18
N GLY A 517 2.62 -7.23 -12.91
CA GLY A 517 3.96 -7.37 -12.35
C GLY A 517 5.01 -7.87 -13.36
N PHE A 518 6.26 -7.91 -12.91
CA PHE A 518 7.37 -8.46 -13.68
C PHE A 518 7.40 -9.98 -13.53
N PRO A 519 7.37 -10.75 -14.62
CA PRO A 519 7.55 -12.19 -14.52
C PRO A 519 8.99 -12.52 -14.09
N ALA A 520 9.17 -13.61 -13.34
CA ALA A 520 10.50 -14.13 -13.08
C ALA A 520 11.14 -14.69 -14.36
N ASP A 521 12.42 -14.39 -14.56
CA ASP A 521 13.23 -14.98 -15.64
C ASP A 521 13.54 -16.45 -15.32
N VAL A 522 13.74 -16.77 -14.04
CA VAL A 522 13.90 -18.12 -13.52
C VAL A 522 12.82 -18.41 -12.49
N VAL A 523 11.81 -19.16 -12.91
CA VAL A 523 10.65 -19.48 -12.07
C VAL A 523 11.00 -20.57 -11.08
N VAL A 524 10.75 -20.30 -9.79
CA VAL A 524 10.79 -21.27 -8.71
C VAL A 524 9.37 -21.52 -8.25
N ASN A 525 8.96 -22.79 -8.15
CA ASN A 525 7.60 -23.22 -7.88
C ASN A 525 6.64 -22.80 -9.01
N ASN A 526 5.80 -21.78 -8.80
CA ASN A 526 4.93 -21.24 -9.84
C ASN A 526 4.89 -19.70 -9.79
N GLN A 527 4.50 -19.07 -10.91
CA GLN A 527 4.50 -17.61 -11.06
C GLN A 527 3.54 -16.89 -10.10
N ASN A 528 2.56 -17.60 -9.56
CA ASN A 528 1.56 -17.03 -8.66
C ASN A 528 1.81 -17.38 -7.20
N ASP A 529 2.97 -17.99 -6.89
CA ASP A 529 3.32 -18.31 -5.52
C ASP A 529 3.76 -17.04 -4.78
N SER A 530 3.19 -16.80 -3.60
CA SER A 530 3.46 -15.60 -2.83
C SER A 530 4.90 -15.52 -2.33
N TYR A 531 5.53 -16.68 -2.13
CA TYR A 531 6.88 -16.78 -1.58
C TYR A 531 7.64 -17.92 -2.27
N ALA A 532 8.05 -17.62 -3.49
CA ALA A 532 8.42 -18.54 -4.54
C ALA A 532 9.41 -19.65 -4.19
N ASP A 533 10.28 -19.47 -3.21
CA ASP A 533 11.26 -20.49 -2.84
C ASP A 533 11.02 -21.11 -1.46
N ASP A 534 9.97 -20.69 -0.75
CA ASP A 534 9.52 -21.35 0.46
C ASP A 534 8.55 -22.46 0.05
N LYS A 535 9.08 -23.58 -0.41
CA LYS A 535 8.28 -24.71 -0.90
C LYS A 535 7.24 -25.10 0.11
N ASP A 536 5.97 -24.86 -0.24
CA ASP A 536 4.80 -25.10 0.60
C ASP A 536 4.76 -24.26 1.90
N ASN A 537 5.67 -23.29 2.05
CA ASN A 537 5.80 -22.39 3.22
C ASN A 537 5.86 -23.12 4.58
N LEU A 538 6.23 -24.39 4.58
CA LEU A 538 6.11 -25.23 5.77
C LEU A 538 7.30 -25.07 6.70
N PHE A 539 8.52 -25.04 6.15
CA PHE A 539 9.76 -24.93 6.92
C PHE A 539 10.81 -24.10 6.15
N PRO A 540 10.68 -22.75 6.15
CA PRO A 540 11.65 -21.92 5.45
C PRO A 540 13.03 -21.99 6.13
N TYR A 541 14.07 -22.19 5.33
CA TYR A 541 15.46 -22.19 5.81
C TYR A 541 15.94 -20.79 6.17
N SER A 542 16.99 -20.72 6.98
CA SER A 542 17.66 -19.47 7.31
C SER A 542 18.10 -18.73 6.04
N PHE A 543 18.05 -17.41 6.06
CA PHE A 543 18.61 -16.60 4.97
C PHE A 543 20.09 -16.91 4.79
N GLY A 544 20.55 -16.94 3.54
CA GLY A 544 21.93 -17.27 3.21
C GLY A 544 22.27 -18.76 3.22
N ASP A 545 21.34 -19.62 3.64
CA ASP A 545 21.49 -21.07 3.60
C ASP A 545 20.55 -21.66 2.54
N TRP A 546 21.09 -22.35 1.55
CA TRP A 546 20.29 -23.04 0.54
C TRP A 546 20.07 -24.53 0.85
N GLY A 547 20.53 -25.00 2.00
CA GLY A 547 20.22 -26.29 2.59
C GLY A 547 20.42 -27.52 1.73
N SER A 548 20.43 -28.68 2.36
CA SER A 548 20.61 -29.97 1.68
C SER A 548 19.37 -30.45 0.91
N MET A 549 18.19 -29.83 1.13
CA MET A 549 16.91 -30.30 0.56
C MET A 549 16.28 -29.36 -0.48
N GLY A 550 17.00 -28.34 -0.95
CA GLY A 550 16.58 -27.52 -2.08
C GLY A 550 15.69 -26.32 -1.73
N PHE A 551 15.62 -25.92 -0.48
CA PHE A 551 15.01 -24.66 -0.05
C PHE A 551 15.93 -23.47 -0.36
N ASN A 552 15.40 -22.24 -0.42
CA ASN A 552 16.09 -21.09 -1.00
C ASN A 552 16.61 -21.36 -2.44
N VAL A 553 15.80 -22.03 -3.24
CA VAL A 553 16.16 -22.42 -4.62
C VAL A 553 16.45 -21.19 -5.47
N ALA A 554 15.71 -20.10 -5.27
CA ALA A 554 15.93 -18.84 -5.97
C ALA A 554 17.32 -18.26 -5.67
N LEU A 555 17.75 -18.26 -4.40
CA LEU A 555 19.09 -17.83 -4.00
C LEU A 555 20.17 -18.71 -4.64
N ARG A 556 19.98 -20.03 -4.62
CA ARG A 556 20.91 -20.98 -5.21
C ARG A 556 21.04 -20.77 -6.71
N TYR A 557 19.94 -20.62 -7.44
CA TYR A 557 19.97 -20.42 -8.89
C TYR A 557 20.64 -19.10 -9.27
N ALA A 558 20.34 -18.01 -8.53
CA ALA A 558 21.04 -16.75 -8.73
C ALA A 558 22.56 -16.89 -8.51
N TYR A 559 22.98 -17.60 -7.45
CA TYR A 559 24.40 -17.90 -7.19
C TYR A 559 25.00 -18.73 -8.31
N GLU A 560 24.35 -19.83 -8.73
CA GLU A 560 24.83 -20.73 -9.80
C GLU A 560 25.04 -19.96 -11.12
N ASP A 561 24.15 -19.04 -11.46
CA ASP A 561 24.29 -18.18 -12.66
C ASP A 561 25.45 -17.19 -12.53
N ILE A 562 25.69 -16.64 -11.33
CA ILE A 562 26.82 -15.74 -11.09
C ILE A 562 28.14 -16.45 -11.36
N ILE A 563 28.30 -17.70 -10.88
CA ILE A 563 29.53 -18.46 -11.02
C ILE A 563 29.61 -19.30 -12.32
N GLY A 564 28.61 -19.20 -13.19
CA GLY A 564 28.55 -19.85 -14.49
C GLY A 564 28.35 -21.37 -14.42
N VAL A 565 27.59 -21.85 -13.44
CA VAL A 565 27.27 -23.28 -13.25
C VAL A 565 25.80 -23.51 -13.64
N SER A 566 25.54 -24.65 -14.31
CA SER A 566 24.15 -24.99 -14.67
C SER A 566 23.32 -25.35 -13.44
N HIS A 567 22.06 -24.91 -13.41
CA HIS A 567 21.12 -25.23 -12.35
C HIS A 567 20.99 -26.73 -12.13
N SER A 568 21.16 -27.16 -10.89
CA SER A 568 21.12 -28.55 -10.48
C SER A 568 19.91 -28.82 -9.60
N ASN A 569 19.13 -29.85 -9.93
CA ASN A 569 18.08 -30.38 -9.07
C ASN A 569 18.59 -31.22 -7.91
N ALA A 570 19.89 -31.48 -7.87
CA ALA A 570 20.51 -32.22 -6.78
C ALA A 570 20.66 -31.35 -5.53
N PRO A 571 20.53 -31.90 -4.32
CA PRO A 571 20.89 -31.20 -3.10
C PRO A 571 22.29 -30.61 -3.21
N ALA A 572 22.48 -29.36 -2.78
CA ALA A 572 23.78 -28.72 -2.81
C ALA A 572 24.77 -29.55 -1.99
N THR A 573 25.79 -30.11 -2.67
CA THR A 573 26.85 -30.89 -2.02
C THR A 573 27.95 -30.01 -1.44
N ARG A 574 27.86 -28.69 -1.61
CA ARG A 574 28.80 -27.69 -1.09
C ARG A 574 28.13 -26.89 0.04
N SER A 575 28.77 -26.87 1.18
CA SER A 575 28.48 -25.96 2.29
C SER A 575 29.18 -24.61 2.05
N ALA A 576 28.89 -23.95 0.93
CA ALA A 576 29.23 -22.55 0.81
C ALA A 576 28.18 -21.77 1.65
N SER A 577 28.62 -21.03 2.63
CA SER A 577 27.77 -20.19 3.45
C SER A 577 28.15 -18.73 3.26
N PHE A 578 27.15 -17.86 3.18
CA PHE A 578 27.35 -16.42 3.25
C PHE A 578 27.85 -16.03 4.64
N GLU A 579 28.92 -15.23 4.71
CA GLU A 579 29.36 -14.64 5.96
C GLU A 579 28.50 -13.42 6.28
N PRO A 580 27.74 -13.43 7.40
CA PRO A 580 26.91 -12.30 7.78
C PRO A 580 27.72 -11.02 7.93
N ILE A 581 27.21 -9.93 7.40
CA ILE A 581 27.73 -8.60 7.65
C ILE A 581 27.19 -8.17 9.02
N PRO A 582 28.07 -7.92 10.03
CA PRO A 582 27.58 -7.48 11.32
C PRO A 582 26.95 -6.09 11.20
N PHE A 583 25.73 -5.93 11.72
CA PHE A 583 25.11 -4.62 11.84
C PHE A 583 25.90 -3.79 12.87
N GLY A 584 26.52 -2.71 12.42
CA GLY A 584 27.19 -1.78 13.30
C GLY A 584 26.17 -0.98 14.10
N HIS A 585 25.90 -1.37 15.33
CA HIS A 585 25.21 -0.52 16.30
C HIS A 585 26.14 0.62 16.77
N THR A 586 26.49 1.52 15.89
CA THR A 586 27.15 2.76 16.28
C THR A 586 26.07 3.82 16.46
N GLY A 587 25.67 4.02 17.71
CA GLY A 587 24.96 5.16 18.26
C GLY A 587 24.06 5.91 17.28
N LEU A 588 22.81 5.45 17.12
CA LEU A 588 21.78 6.17 16.38
C LEU A 588 21.74 7.63 16.82
N LYS A 589 22.19 8.54 15.97
CA LYS A 589 21.88 9.95 16.12
C LYS A 589 20.37 10.07 16.08
N GLN A 590 19.79 10.74 17.08
CA GLN A 590 18.33 10.94 17.10
C GLN A 590 17.87 11.49 15.75
N PRO A 591 16.86 10.86 15.09
CA PRO A 591 16.32 11.36 13.84
C PRO A 591 15.85 12.80 14.04
N GLN A 592 16.19 13.68 13.11
CA GLN A 592 15.61 15.02 13.10
C GLN A 592 14.09 14.87 12.96
N GLN A 593 13.36 15.46 13.90
CA GLN A 593 11.90 15.44 13.94
C GLN A 593 11.31 15.83 12.59
N GLY A 594 10.48 14.99 12.03
CA GLY A 594 9.39 15.37 11.15
C GLY A 594 9.44 14.98 9.71
N ARG A 595 9.55 13.68 9.36
CA ARG A 595 9.08 13.19 8.06
C ARG A 595 8.57 11.77 8.19
N PHE A 596 7.35 11.54 7.78
CA PHE A 596 6.54 10.37 8.06
C PHE A 596 6.40 9.43 6.86
N GLY A 597 6.42 8.14 7.15
CA GLY A 597 5.65 6.99 6.60
C GLY A 597 5.79 6.66 5.11
N ASN A 598 5.66 5.42 4.80
CA ASN A 598 5.59 4.66 3.53
C ASN A 598 5.10 5.41 2.27
N ILE A 599 5.68 6.58 1.87
CA ILE A 599 5.07 7.39 0.83
C ILE A 599 6.05 8.40 0.24
N ILE A 600 5.86 8.67 -1.04
CA ILE A 600 6.46 9.83 -1.71
C ILE A 600 5.94 11.10 -1.06
N TYR A 601 6.80 11.79 -0.35
CA TYR A 601 6.53 13.14 0.11
C TYR A 601 6.95 14.13 -0.99
N LEU A 602 5.99 14.78 -1.61
CA LEU A 602 6.25 15.99 -2.39
C LEU A 602 6.02 17.19 -1.46
N PRO A 603 7.03 18.05 -1.23
CA PRO A 603 6.82 19.30 -0.51
C PRO A 603 5.76 20.15 -1.21
N ALA A 604 4.95 20.85 -0.44
CA ALA A 604 3.87 21.72 -0.96
C ALA A 604 4.33 22.77 -1.98
N SER A 605 5.65 23.06 -2.05
CA SER A 605 6.27 23.97 -3.03
C SER A 605 6.45 23.36 -4.43
N GLN A 606 6.14 22.06 -4.62
CA GLN A 606 6.26 21.36 -5.92
C GLN A 606 4.90 20.89 -6.48
N ARG A 607 3.79 21.31 -5.88
CA ARG A 607 2.43 21.08 -6.37
C ARG A 607 2.03 22.06 -7.44
#